data_c7e03777b4d2e03ca411c4deeb194679
#
_entry.id   c7e03777b4d2e03ca411c4deeb194679
#
_cell.length_a   1.000
_cell.length_b   1.000
_cell.length_c   1.000
_cell.angle_alpha   90.00
_cell.angle_beta   90.00
_cell.angle_gamma   90.00
#
_symmetry.space_group_name_H-M   'P 1'
#
loop_
_entity.id
_entity.type
_entity.pdbx_description
1 polymer ?
#
loop_
_entity_poly.entity_id
_entity_poly.type
_entity_poly.pdbx_seq_one_letter_code
_entity_poly.pdbx_strand_id
1 'polypeptide(L)'
;TGGNTGGNTGGNTGGNTGGTTTSEPIDPCSKKDKYTGGTKVTQNGIKDIGNGYNYELWRENEGAGSMTFFGGDADCAFKAEWGNSGDYLARVGYYDGAAKKKYTDLGDITADYNYTKTGNAGGYSYIGVYGWTKSPMIEYYIVDDSYNGMGTPYGSSQIGTYTVDGATYKLFKGMRYNAANITGNNTDFPQIFAVRSSARTCGHISVSEHFKNWEKNGVQLGGLYDCKIVCEAGGGQGSIEYTYATMSWKGQTGHGGSSTPAEPTEPEEPYKGVIDIPGKVEAENYDKGGNGFGYYDTDDENEGGEYRKDGVDIVAVTDGYAVGYTSSSEWLKYTVNVKEAGEYNVGAFMSNGSTDPEIDIEIDGKKAVTLQGEGLGDWDTYSMAKGKVTLAAGEHTMKIKIK
;
A
#
# COMPACT_ATOMS: atom_id res chain seq x y z
N THR A 1 -11.17 -10.28 -72.75
CA THR A 1 -9.98 -11.02 -73.17
C THR A 1 -8.80 -10.64 -72.27
N GLY A 2 -8.49 -11.38 -71.38
CA GLY A 2 -7.48 -12.42 -71.30
C GLY A 2 -6.25 -11.80 -70.66
N GLY A 3 -5.67 -12.34 -69.71
CA GLY A 3 -5.19 -13.52 -69.15
C GLY A 3 -4.03 -13.17 -68.23
N ASN A 4 -4.03 -13.59 -67.10
CA ASN A 4 -3.34 -14.57 -66.28
C ASN A 4 -1.81 -14.69 -66.40
N THR A 5 -1.27 -15.01 -65.23
CA THR A 5 0.01 -15.62 -64.78
C THR A 5 0.93 -14.63 -64.10
N GLY A 6 1.27 -14.73 -62.84
CA GLY A 6 1.77 -15.89 -62.12
C GLY A 6 3.25 -15.68 -61.81
N GLY A 7 3.68 -15.72 -60.59
CA GLY A 7 5.12 -15.69 -60.27
C GLY A 7 5.39 -15.34 -58.81
N ASN A 8 5.39 -16.34 -57.98
CA ASN A 8 5.82 -16.36 -56.61
C ASN A 8 7.35 -16.41 -56.52
N THR A 9 7.98 -15.57 -55.68
CA THR A 9 9.22 -15.96 -54.99
C THR A 9 9.40 -15.13 -53.72
N GLY A 10 9.58 -15.85 -52.64
CA GLY A 10 9.70 -15.36 -51.31
C GLY A 10 11.00 -14.61 -50.99
N GLY A 11 10.95 -13.91 -49.91
CA GLY A 11 12.07 -13.25 -49.25
C GLY A 11 11.63 -12.88 -47.86
N ASN A 12 11.76 -13.84 -46.93
CA ASN A 12 11.54 -13.64 -45.52
C ASN A 12 12.74 -12.92 -44.93
N THR A 13 12.58 -11.66 -44.55
CA THR A 13 13.50 -11.01 -43.58
C THR A 13 12.67 -10.51 -42.41
N GLY A 14 12.68 -11.33 -41.37
CA GLY A 14 12.11 -11.00 -40.07
C GLY A 14 12.85 -9.81 -39.46
N GLY A 15 12.22 -8.68 -39.46
CA GLY A 15 12.55 -7.56 -38.60
C GLY A 15 11.72 -7.70 -37.34
N ASN A 16 12.34 -8.19 -36.28
CA ASN A 16 11.75 -8.22 -34.93
C ASN A 16 11.81 -6.76 -34.41
N THR A 17 10.79 -5.99 -34.68
CA THR A 17 10.56 -4.72 -33.98
C THR A 17 9.93 -5.08 -32.63
N GLY A 18 10.77 -5.12 -31.56
CA GLY A 18 10.30 -5.16 -30.19
C GLY A 18 9.36 -3.97 -29.94
N GLY A 19 8.08 -4.21 -30.03
CA GLY A 19 7.06 -3.30 -29.57
C GLY A 19 7.09 -3.29 -28.06
N THR A 20 7.60 -2.24 -27.45
CA THR A 20 7.30 -1.88 -26.07
C THR A 20 5.78 -1.71 -25.98
N THR A 21 5.08 -2.70 -25.51
CA THR A 21 3.68 -2.54 -25.11
C THR A 21 3.67 -1.73 -23.83
N THR A 22 3.67 -0.40 -23.94
CA THR A 22 3.21 0.45 -22.85
C THR A 22 1.76 0.06 -22.62
N SER A 23 1.47 -0.59 -21.49
CA SER A 23 0.08 -0.84 -21.08
C SER A 23 -0.62 0.52 -21.03
N GLU A 24 -1.68 0.69 -21.80
CA GLU A 24 -2.52 1.88 -21.73
C GLU A 24 -2.96 2.08 -20.28
N PRO A 25 -2.98 3.33 -19.78
CA PRO A 25 -3.47 3.63 -18.44
C PRO A 25 -4.85 3.01 -18.23
N ILE A 26 -5.03 2.31 -17.12
CA ILE A 26 -6.32 1.70 -16.79
C ILE A 26 -7.34 2.82 -16.61
N ASP A 27 -8.43 2.79 -17.37
CA ASP A 27 -9.59 3.65 -17.11
C ASP A 27 -10.38 3.09 -15.91
N PRO A 28 -10.37 3.76 -14.74
CA PRO A 28 -11.10 3.30 -13.57
C PRO A 28 -12.61 3.09 -13.85
N CYS A 29 -13.19 3.92 -14.70
CA CYS A 29 -14.60 3.88 -15.02
C CYS A 29 -15.02 2.64 -15.86
N SER A 30 -14.06 1.95 -16.46
CA SER A 30 -14.29 0.69 -17.16
C SER A 30 -14.42 -0.52 -16.21
N LYS A 31 -13.93 -0.43 -14.98
CA LYS A 31 -13.87 -1.50 -13.98
C LYS A 31 -15.20 -1.62 -13.22
N LYS A 32 -16.04 -2.58 -13.60
CA LYS A 32 -17.40 -2.75 -13.04
C LYS A 32 -17.64 -4.07 -12.36
N ASP A 33 -16.69 -5.00 -12.43
CA ASP A 33 -16.83 -6.32 -11.84
C ASP A 33 -16.72 -6.24 -10.33
N LYS A 34 -17.66 -6.88 -9.64
CA LYS A 34 -17.68 -6.91 -8.19
C LYS A 34 -16.70 -7.93 -7.65
N TYR A 35 -16.03 -7.58 -6.59
CA TYR A 35 -15.25 -8.54 -5.84
C TYR A 35 -16.14 -9.48 -5.03
N THR A 36 -15.66 -10.69 -4.80
CA THR A 36 -16.30 -11.71 -3.99
C THR A 36 -15.42 -12.08 -2.79
N GLY A 37 -16.02 -12.47 -1.69
CA GLY A 37 -15.29 -12.80 -0.47
C GLY A 37 -14.85 -11.56 0.31
N GLY A 38 -13.62 -11.60 0.83
CA GLY A 38 -13.05 -10.51 1.64
C GLY A 38 -13.21 -10.71 3.16
N THR A 39 -12.59 -9.81 3.91
CA THR A 39 -12.64 -9.80 5.37
C THR A 39 -13.71 -8.85 5.86
N LYS A 40 -14.74 -9.38 6.51
CA LYS A 40 -15.79 -8.57 7.13
C LYS A 40 -15.32 -8.04 8.47
N VAL A 41 -15.39 -6.72 8.64
CA VAL A 41 -15.01 -5.97 9.84
C VAL A 41 -16.26 -5.37 10.45
N THR A 42 -16.51 -5.68 11.72
CA THR A 42 -17.69 -5.23 12.49
C THR A 42 -17.32 -4.55 13.80
N GLN A 43 -16.04 -4.38 14.06
CA GLN A 43 -15.50 -3.68 15.23
C GLN A 43 -14.70 -2.46 14.77
N ASN A 44 -14.76 -1.38 15.54
CA ASN A 44 -13.92 -0.21 15.31
C ASN A 44 -12.44 -0.61 15.45
N GLY A 45 -11.61 -0.12 14.57
CA GLY A 45 -10.17 -0.39 14.62
C GLY A 45 -9.46 -0.19 13.30
N ILE A 46 -8.15 -0.17 13.41
CA ILE A 46 -7.21 -0.05 12.30
C ILE A 46 -6.52 -1.42 12.13
N LYS A 47 -6.40 -1.88 10.91
CA LYS A 47 -5.64 -3.09 10.58
C LYS A 47 -4.60 -2.75 9.51
N ASP A 48 -3.35 -2.92 9.90
CA ASP A 48 -2.22 -2.88 8.97
C ASP A 48 -2.31 -4.06 7.99
N ILE A 49 -2.10 -3.80 6.73
CA ILE A 49 -2.15 -4.78 5.64
C ILE A 49 -0.84 -4.84 4.85
N GLY A 50 0.21 -4.18 5.34
CA GLY A 50 1.54 -4.17 4.75
C GLY A 50 1.77 -3.03 3.74
N ASN A 51 3.03 -2.84 3.37
CA ASN A 51 3.46 -1.85 2.37
C ASN A 51 3.00 -0.41 2.65
N GLY A 52 2.91 -0.02 3.94
CA GLY A 52 2.42 1.29 4.34
C GLY A 52 0.92 1.50 4.12
N TYR A 53 0.17 0.43 3.95
CA TYR A 53 -1.30 0.47 3.83
C TYR A 53 -1.98 -0.06 5.08
N ASN A 54 -3.13 0.52 5.40
CA ASN A 54 -4.08 -0.09 6.33
C ASN A 54 -5.52 0.13 5.89
N TYR A 55 -6.43 -0.65 6.46
CA TYR A 55 -7.85 -0.35 6.44
C TYR A 55 -8.35 0.02 7.83
N GLU A 56 -9.44 0.79 7.88
CA GLU A 56 -10.02 1.24 9.14
C GLU A 56 -11.53 1.30 9.03
N LEU A 57 -12.19 0.80 10.07
CA LEU A 57 -13.59 1.03 10.36
C LEU A 57 -13.71 1.84 11.65
N TRP A 58 -14.43 2.96 11.59
CA TRP A 58 -14.80 3.72 12.76
C TRP A 58 -16.30 4.04 12.72
N ARG A 59 -16.97 3.87 13.86
CA ARG A 59 -18.39 4.15 14.03
C ARG A 59 -18.60 4.80 15.38
N GLU A 60 -19.26 5.93 15.40
CA GLU A 60 -19.63 6.58 16.65
C GLU A 60 -20.57 5.67 17.46
N ASN A 61 -20.30 5.57 18.77
CA ASN A 61 -21.09 4.74 19.70
C ASN A 61 -21.22 3.27 19.29
N GLU A 62 -20.25 2.73 18.54
CA GLU A 62 -20.31 1.36 18.03
C GLU A 62 -21.60 1.02 17.26
N GLY A 63 -22.17 2.02 16.61
CA GLY A 63 -23.42 1.94 15.86
C GLY A 63 -23.44 0.83 14.81
N ALA A 64 -24.62 0.58 14.24
CA ALA A 64 -24.78 -0.42 13.20
C ALA A 64 -23.97 -0.08 11.95
N GLY A 65 -23.23 -1.07 11.44
CA GLY A 65 -22.44 -0.94 10.22
C GLY A 65 -21.28 -1.91 10.18
N SER A 66 -20.77 -2.12 9.00
CA SER A 66 -19.63 -2.99 8.76
C SER A 66 -18.87 -2.52 7.53
N MET A 67 -17.64 -2.97 7.44
CA MET A 67 -16.80 -2.87 6.24
C MET A 67 -16.44 -4.28 5.80
N THR A 68 -16.39 -4.53 4.50
CA THR A 68 -15.76 -5.74 3.95
C THR A 68 -14.56 -5.30 3.13
N PHE A 69 -13.35 -5.58 3.61
CA PHE A 69 -12.13 -5.35 2.85
C PHE A 69 -11.86 -6.55 1.95
N PHE A 70 -11.71 -6.33 0.65
CA PHE A 70 -11.58 -7.42 -0.31
C PHE A 70 -10.16 -8.00 -0.35
N GLY A 71 -9.13 -7.16 -0.21
CA GLY A 71 -7.74 -7.60 -0.20
C GLY A 71 -7.23 -8.12 -1.54
N GLY A 72 -5.99 -8.63 -1.56
CA GLY A 72 -5.39 -9.18 -2.76
C GLY A 72 -5.42 -8.22 -3.94
N ASP A 73 -5.79 -8.67 -5.10
CA ASP A 73 -5.88 -7.89 -6.34
C ASP A 73 -6.96 -6.77 -6.31
N ALA A 74 -7.80 -6.74 -5.27
CA ALA A 74 -8.76 -5.68 -5.04
C ALA A 74 -8.14 -4.39 -4.48
N ASP A 75 -6.85 -4.43 -4.13
CA ASP A 75 -6.06 -3.30 -3.63
C ASP A 75 -6.73 -2.56 -2.47
N CYS A 76 -7.19 -1.32 -2.69
CA CYS A 76 -7.92 -0.53 -1.70
C CYS A 76 -9.45 -0.73 -1.75
N ALA A 77 -9.96 -1.66 -2.56
CA ALA A 77 -11.40 -1.83 -2.72
C ALA A 77 -12.05 -2.46 -1.48
N PHE A 78 -13.19 -1.91 -1.14
CA PHE A 78 -14.00 -2.37 -0.01
C PHE A 78 -15.49 -2.16 -0.27
N LYS A 79 -16.31 -2.82 0.54
CA LYS A 79 -17.73 -2.52 0.70
C LYS A 79 -17.97 -1.92 2.07
N ALA A 80 -18.73 -0.85 2.15
CA ALA A 80 -19.18 -0.24 3.38
C ALA A 80 -20.70 -0.31 3.49
N GLU A 81 -21.20 -0.62 4.68
CA GLU A 81 -22.62 -0.72 4.99
C GLU A 81 -22.88 -0.07 6.35
N TRP A 82 -23.80 0.86 6.44
CA TRP A 82 -24.15 1.54 7.69
C TRP A 82 -25.66 1.66 7.88
N GLY A 83 -26.07 1.83 9.15
CA GLY A 83 -27.46 2.05 9.51
C GLY A 83 -27.55 2.72 10.88
N ASN A 84 -28.08 3.95 10.91
CA ASN A 84 -28.31 4.72 12.13
C ASN A 84 -27.08 4.90 13.05
N SER A 85 -25.90 4.94 12.48
CA SER A 85 -24.69 5.39 13.15
C SER A 85 -24.70 6.92 13.18
N GLY A 86 -24.28 7.55 14.28
CA GLY A 86 -24.16 9.01 14.34
C GLY A 86 -23.09 9.53 13.39
N ASP A 87 -21.99 8.80 13.31
CA ASP A 87 -20.94 8.96 12.32
C ASP A 87 -20.38 7.58 11.97
N TYR A 88 -20.04 7.38 10.71
CA TYR A 88 -19.51 6.13 10.16
C TYR A 88 -18.42 6.42 9.14
N LEU A 89 -17.22 5.86 9.35
CA LEU A 89 -16.10 5.91 8.41
C LEU A 89 -15.61 4.51 8.06
N ALA A 90 -15.50 4.22 6.76
CA ALA A 90 -14.72 3.11 6.24
C ALA A 90 -13.67 3.66 5.27
N ARG A 91 -12.42 3.26 5.43
CA ARG A 91 -11.32 3.81 4.65
C ARG A 91 -10.14 2.86 4.47
N VAL A 92 -9.45 2.95 3.31
CA VAL A 92 -8.29 2.12 2.96
C VAL A 92 -7.26 2.98 2.24
N GLY A 93 -5.99 2.82 2.55
CA GLY A 93 -4.89 3.49 1.85
C GLY A 93 -3.64 3.67 2.69
N TYR A 94 -2.84 4.68 2.35
CA TYR A 94 -1.57 5.01 2.97
C TYR A 94 -1.70 5.34 4.47
N TYR A 95 -0.75 4.85 5.24
CA TYR A 95 -0.61 5.14 6.66
C TYR A 95 0.87 5.21 7.09
N ASP A 96 1.22 6.31 7.75
CA ASP A 96 2.46 6.48 8.51
C ASP A 96 2.13 7.10 9.88
N GLY A 97 1.95 6.29 10.89
CA GLY A 97 1.61 6.74 12.24
C GLY A 97 2.59 7.74 12.85
N ALA A 98 3.85 7.71 12.42
CA ALA A 98 4.88 8.65 12.85
C ALA A 98 4.78 10.01 12.13
N ALA A 99 4.19 10.03 10.92
CA ALA A 99 4.05 11.20 10.06
C ALA A 99 5.39 11.93 9.82
N LYS A 100 6.45 11.16 9.61
CA LYS A 100 7.78 11.70 9.38
C LYS A 100 7.96 12.28 7.98
N LYS A 101 7.24 11.71 7.00
CA LYS A 101 7.33 12.11 5.59
C LYS A 101 6.27 13.15 5.25
N LYS A 102 6.66 14.19 4.50
CA LYS A 102 5.71 15.09 3.84
C LYS A 102 5.20 14.43 2.56
N TYR A 103 4.07 14.90 2.02
CA TYR A 103 3.58 14.38 0.75
C TYR A 103 4.62 14.51 -0.39
N THR A 104 5.46 15.55 -0.35
CA THR A 104 6.56 15.75 -1.32
C THR A 104 7.64 14.66 -1.27
N ASP A 105 7.79 13.97 -0.15
CA ASP A 105 8.76 12.89 0.02
C ASP A 105 8.20 11.55 -0.51
N LEU A 106 6.89 11.50 -0.75
CA LEU A 106 6.15 10.35 -1.25
C LEU A 106 5.93 10.36 -2.77
N GLY A 107 6.48 11.34 -3.48
CA GLY A 107 6.26 11.51 -4.92
C GLY A 107 4.81 11.87 -5.24
N ASP A 108 4.33 11.43 -6.41
CA ASP A 108 2.98 11.72 -6.82
C ASP A 108 2.01 10.71 -6.17
N ILE A 109 1.24 11.18 -5.20
CA ILE A 109 0.17 10.40 -4.56
C ILE A 109 -1.07 10.50 -5.45
N THR A 110 -1.62 9.34 -5.82
CA THR A 110 -2.85 9.26 -6.62
C THR A 110 -3.84 8.26 -6.03
N ALA A 111 -5.11 8.44 -6.35
CA ALA A 111 -6.17 7.49 -6.04
C ALA A 111 -7.08 7.31 -7.27
N ASP A 112 -7.36 6.05 -7.59
CA ASP A 112 -8.27 5.66 -8.67
C ASP A 112 -9.43 4.86 -8.07
N TYR A 113 -10.65 5.08 -8.54
CA TYR A 113 -11.78 4.35 -8.01
C TYR A 113 -12.95 4.22 -8.99
N ASN A 114 -13.76 3.19 -8.76
CA ASN A 114 -15.11 3.01 -9.31
C ASN A 114 -15.97 2.32 -8.27
N TYR A 115 -17.19 2.79 -8.07
CA TYR A 115 -18.12 2.22 -7.10
C TYR A 115 -19.58 2.38 -7.48
N THR A 116 -20.43 1.60 -6.79
CA THR A 116 -21.87 1.79 -6.74
C THR A 116 -22.29 2.14 -5.32
N LYS A 117 -23.30 3.00 -5.16
CA LYS A 117 -23.84 3.39 -3.85
C LYS A 117 -25.38 3.34 -3.82
N THR A 118 -25.93 3.06 -2.63
CA THR A 118 -27.38 3.06 -2.40
C THR A 118 -27.71 3.59 -1.01
N GLY A 119 -28.92 4.08 -0.80
CA GLY A 119 -29.38 4.59 0.49
C GLY A 119 -29.15 6.09 0.68
N ASN A 120 -28.92 6.50 1.92
CA ASN A 120 -28.69 7.88 2.32
C ASN A 120 -27.70 7.96 3.51
N ALA A 121 -27.16 9.13 3.79
CA ALA A 121 -26.15 9.34 4.82
C ALA A 121 -26.57 10.29 5.96
N GLY A 122 -27.87 10.55 6.10
CA GLY A 122 -28.36 11.45 7.16
C GLY A 122 -27.89 12.89 6.99
N GLY A 123 -27.10 13.41 7.92
CA GLY A 123 -26.75 14.83 7.98
C GLY A 123 -25.65 15.27 7.01
N TYR A 124 -24.68 14.41 6.72
CA TYR A 124 -23.54 14.69 5.83
C TYR A 124 -22.94 13.41 5.28
N SER A 125 -22.17 13.52 4.21
CA SER A 125 -21.31 12.44 3.74
C SER A 125 -20.17 12.95 2.87
N TYR A 126 -19.05 12.23 2.91
CA TYR A 126 -17.87 12.52 2.08
C TYR A 126 -17.35 11.22 1.46
N ILE A 127 -17.22 11.23 0.14
CA ILE A 127 -16.67 10.11 -0.64
C ILE A 127 -15.54 10.65 -1.50
N GLY A 128 -14.40 10.03 -1.43
CA GLY A 128 -13.17 10.45 -2.13
C GLY A 128 -11.93 10.08 -1.35
N VAL A 129 -11.09 11.07 -1.01
CA VAL A 129 -9.87 10.89 -0.22
C VAL A 129 -9.96 11.64 1.10
N TYR A 130 -9.50 11.02 2.17
CA TYR A 130 -9.46 11.54 3.52
C TYR A 130 -8.11 11.27 4.18
N GLY A 131 -7.70 12.14 5.07
CA GLY A 131 -6.54 11.88 5.88
C GLY A 131 -6.21 12.98 6.87
N TRP A 132 -5.04 12.82 7.47
CA TRP A 132 -4.50 13.73 8.47
C TRP A 132 -3.04 14.07 8.19
N THR A 133 -2.63 15.24 8.65
CA THR A 133 -1.22 15.60 8.79
C THR A 133 -0.88 15.82 10.26
N LYS A 134 0.42 15.75 10.61
CA LYS A 134 0.96 16.16 11.91
C LYS A 134 1.94 17.31 11.74
N SER A 135 1.98 18.22 12.71
CA SER A 135 2.93 19.32 12.79
C SER A 135 2.98 20.27 11.56
N PRO A 136 1.88 20.94 11.20
CA PRO A 136 0.64 21.09 11.95
C PRO A 136 -0.34 19.93 11.75
N MET A 137 -1.17 19.70 12.76
CA MET A 137 -2.28 18.76 12.68
C MET A 137 -3.41 19.37 11.83
N ILE A 138 -3.81 18.68 10.80
CA ILE A 138 -4.91 19.05 9.91
C ILE A 138 -5.69 17.78 9.56
N GLU A 139 -6.99 17.83 9.65
CA GLU A 139 -7.88 16.84 9.05
C GLU A 139 -8.27 17.34 7.65
N TYR A 140 -8.21 16.45 6.65
CA TYR A 140 -8.49 16.88 5.28
C TYR A 140 -9.33 15.90 4.48
N TYR A 141 -10.05 16.47 3.49
CA TYR A 141 -10.92 15.77 2.56
C TYR A 141 -10.72 16.27 1.13
N ILE A 142 -10.65 15.35 0.18
CA ILE A 142 -10.91 15.60 -1.24
C ILE A 142 -12.23 14.90 -1.55
N VAL A 143 -13.29 15.69 -1.72
CA VAL A 143 -14.66 15.20 -1.85
C VAL A 143 -15.04 15.17 -3.32
N ASP A 144 -15.15 13.98 -3.86
CA ASP A 144 -15.54 13.75 -5.27
C ASP A 144 -17.02 13.40 -5.42
N ASP A 145 -17.66 12.91 -4.33
CA ASP A 145 -19.07 12.60 -4.28
C ASP A 145 -19.63 12.67 -2.84
N SER A 146 -20.95 12.65 -2.73
CA SER A 146 -21.66 12.69 -1.47
C SER A 146 -23.09 12.12 -1.66
N TYR A 147 -23.68 11.56 -0.61
CA TYR A 147 -25.11 11.24 -0.57
C TYR A 147 -25.98 12.49 -0.37
N ASN A 148 -25.41 13.57 0.11
CA ASN A 148 -26.10 14.81 0.46
C ASN A 148 -25.91 15.92 -0.60
N GLY A 149 -25.24 15.58 -1.73
CA GLY A 149 -24.87 16.54 -2.76
C GLY A 149 -23.59 17.30 -2.46
N MET A 150 -23.10 18.03 -3.45
CA MET A 150 -21.80 18.72 -3.43
C MET A 150 -21.96 20.14 -2.88
N GLY A 151 -22.17 20.24 -1.57
CA GLY A 151 -22.41 21.49 -0.86
C GLY A 151 -21.19 22.04 -0.11
N THR A 152 -21.41 23.14 0.62
CA THR A 152 -20.42 23.69 1.57
C THR A 152 -20.38 22.80 2.81
N PRO A 153 -19.21 22.28 3.22
CA PRO A 153 -19.08 21.52 4.47
C PRO A 153 -19.46 22.38 5.67
N TYR A 154 -20.17 21.77 6.62
CA TYR A 154 -20.68 22.49 7.80
C TYR A 154 -19.54 23.15 8.60
N GLY A 155 -19.75 24.38 9.04
CA GLY A 155 -18.79 25.13 9.84
C GLY A 155 -17.55 25.59 9.08
N SER A 156 -17.54 25.52 7.75
CA SER A 156 -16.41 25.95 6.92
C SER A 156 -16.72 27.18 6.07
N SER A 157 -15.65 27.85 5.64
CA SER A 157 -15.70 28.97 4.70
C SER A 157 -14.82 28.69 3.50
N GLN A 158 -15.26 29.12 2.33
CA GLN A 158 -14.47 28.98 1.10
C GLN A 158 -13.24 29.88 1.15
N ILE A 159 -12.07 29.33 0.88
CA ILE A 159 -10.78 30.03 0.86
C ILE A 159 -10.14 30.05 -0.53
N GLY A 160 -10.65 29.28 -1.48
CA GLY A 160 -10.10 29.23 -2.84
C GLY A 160 -10.96 28.42 -3.81
N THR A 161 -10.51 28.43 -5.06
CA THR A 161 -11.02 27.58 -6.15
C THR A 161 -9.86 27.26 -7.08
N TYR A 162 -9.77 26.02 -7.53
CA TYR A 162 -8.71 25.57 -8.44
C TYR A 162 -9.18 24.41 -9.31
N THR A 163 -8.38 24.05 -10.30
CA THR A 163 -8.66 22.94 -11.22
C THR A 163 -7.59 21.86 -11.09
N VAL A 164 -8.01 20.61 -10.91
CA VAL A 164 -7.18 19.38 -10.91
C VAL A 164 -7.92 18.31 -11.68
N ASP A 165 -7.22 17.50 -12.47
CA ASP A 165 -7.79 16.41 -13.28
C ASP A 165 -8.96 16.86 -14.17
N GLY A 166 -8.85 18.06 -14.74
CA GLY A 166 -9.89 18.65 -15.58
C GLY A 166 -11.17 19.07 -14.87
N ALA A 167 -11.20 19.03 -13.53
CA ALA A 167 -12.37 19.40 -12.74
C ALA A 167 -12.09 20.58 -11.80
N THR A 168 -13.10 21.42 -11.57
CA THR A 168 -13.03 22.52 -10.62
C THR A 168 -13.38 22.05 -9.23
N TYR A 169 -12.55 22.43 -8.25
CA TYR A 169 -12.76 22.20 -6.83
C TYR A 169 -12.84 23.53 -6.08
N LYS A 170 -13.80 23.63 -5.15
CA LYS A 170 -13.89 24.71 -4.16
C LYS A 170 -13.15 24.28 -2.91
N LEU A 171 -12.22 25.10 -2.44
CA LEU A 171 -11.44 24.85 -1.24
C LEU A 171 -12.08 25.55 -0.05
N PHE A 172 -12.36 24.78 0.99
CA PHE A 172 -12.94 25.28 2.24
C PHE A 172 -12.02 25.01 3.43
N LYS A 173 -12.09 25.88 4.43
CA LYS A 173 -11.43 25.71 5.72
C LYS A 173 -12.44 25.89 6.85
N GLY A 174 -12.48 24.93 7.76
CA GLY A 174 -13.24 24.95 8.99
C GLY A 174 -12.33 24.75 10.21
N MET A 175 -12.94 24.83 11.40
CA MET A 175 -12.29 24.49 12.67
C MET A 175 -13.16 23.52 13.44
N ARG A 176 -12.53 22.48 13.97
CA ARG A 176 -13.13 21.64 15.01
C ARG A 176 -12.57 22.06 16.36
N TYR A 177 -13.46 22.19 17.34
CA TYR A 177 -13.10 22.61 18.68
C TYR A 177 -13.32 21.47 19.66
N ASN A 178 -12.34 21.23 20.54
CA ASN A 178 -12.38 20.19 21.56
C ASN A 178 -12.88 18.84 21.00
N ALA A 179 -12.38 18.45 19.84
CA ALA A 179 -12.84 17.26 19.11
C ALA A 179 -11.81 16.13 19.14
N ALA A 180 -12.31 14.90 19.07
CA ALA A 180 -11.48 13.70 18.95
C ALA A 180 -10.62 13.75 17.69
N ASN A 181 -9.40 13.24 17.78
CA ASN A 181 -8.43 13.27 16.69
C ASN A 181 -7.38 12.14 16.81
N ILE A 182 -6.42 12.13 15.90
CA ILE A 182 -5.37 11.11 15.82
C ILE A 182 -4.38 11.04 17.00
N THR A 183 -4.46 11.96 17.97
CA THR A 183 -3.61 11.91 19.18
C THR A 183 -4.27 11.16 20.33
N GLY A 184 -5.52 10.76 20.18
CA GLY A 184 -6.32 10.14 21.24
C GLY A 184 -6.87 11.12 22.28
N ASN A 185 -6.60 12.42 22.11
CA ASN A 185 -7.11 13.48 22.99
C ASN A 185 -8.03 14.43 22.20
N ASN A 186 -8.94 15.08 22.88
CA ASN A 186 -9.71 16.16 22.26
C ASN A 186 -8.89 17.45 22.22
N THR A 187 -8.74 18.00 21.03
CA THR A 187 -8.07 19.31 20.80
C THR A 187 -8.76 20.09 19.70
N ASP A 188 -8.32 21.31 19.50
CA ASP A 188 -8.73 22.13 18.36
C ASP A 188 -7.84 21.82 17.16
N PHE A 189 -8.45 21.69 15.98
CA PHE A 189 -7.72 21.50 14.74
C PHE A 189 -8.49 22.03 13.53
N PRO A 190 -7.77 22.49 12.48
CA PRO A 190 -8.41 22.88 11.22
C PRO A 190 -8.84 21.66 10.40
N GLN A 191 -9.97 21.83 9.69
CA GLN A 191 -10.42 20.92 8.63
C GLN A 191 -10.28 21.62 7.28
N ILE A 192 -9.77 20.90 6.29
CA ILE A 192 -9.63 21.38 4.91
C ILE A 192 -10.48 20.47 4.01
N PHE A 193 -11.32 21.06 3.19
CA PHE A 193 -12.16 20.34 2.25
C PHE A 193 -11.93 20.86 0.83
N ALA A 194 -11.59 20.00 -0.09
CA ALA A 194 -11.65 20.28 -1.51
C ALA A 194 -12.89 19.59 -2.08
N VAL A 195 -13.91 20.36 -2.43
CA VAL A 195 -15.20 19.84 -2.89
C VAL A 195 -15.32 20.03 -4.38
N ARG A 196 -15.44 18.91 -5.12
CA ARG A 196 -15.60 18.90 -6.57
C ARG A 196 -16.90 19.59 -6.97
N SER A 197 -16.90 20.35 -8.05
CA SER A 197 -18.10 21.13 -8.49
C SER A 197 -19.25 20.25 -8.96
N SER A 198 -18.98 19.02 -9.40
CA SER A 198 -19.98 18.03 -9.78
C SER A 198 -19.56 16.63 -9.31
N ALA A 199 -20.47 15.88 -8.73
CA ALA A 199 -20.22 14.53 -8.23
C ALA A 199 -19.84 13.54 -9.36
N ARG A 200 -19.02 12.55 -9.02
CA ARG A 200 -18.70 11.41 -9.88
C ARG A 200 -18.52 10.14 -9.05
N THR A 201 -18.83 8.98 -9.63
CA THR A 201 -18.71 7.66 -8.98
C THR A 201 -17.49 6.87 -9.45
N CYS A 202 -16.71 7.39 -10.38
CA CYS A 202 -15.46 6.80 -10.86
C CYS A 202 -14.50 7.87 -11.34
N GLY A 203 -13.21 7.58 -11.29
CA GLY A 203 -12.16 8.44 -11.86
C GLY A 203 -10.85 8.39 -11.09
N HIS A 204 -9.96 9.30 -11.50
CA HIS A 204 -8.62 9.51 -10.98
C HIS A 204 -8.56 10.78 -10.12
N ILE A 205 -7.88 10.73 -9.00
CA ILE A 205 -7.56 11.89 -8.14
C ILE A 205 -6.05 12.04 -8.01
N SER A 206 -5.50 13.11 -8.54
CA SER A 206 -4.11 13.53 -8.36
C SER A 206 -3.95 14.20 -6.99
N VAL A 207 -3.84 13.42 -5.91
CA VAL A 207 -3.83 13.90 -4.52
C VAL A 207 -2.73 14.92 -4.27
N SER A 208 -1.51 14.67 -4.74
CA SER A 208 -0.38 15.59 -4.59
C SER A 208 -0.66 16.96 -5.25
N GLU A 209 -1.39 16.99 -6.37
CA GLU A 209 -1.77 18.25 -7.01
C GLU A 209 -2.80 19.04 -6.20
N HIS A 210 -3.70 18.36 -5.49
CA HIS A 210 -4.58 19.01 -4.51
C HIS A 210 -3.75 19.67 -3.41
N PHE A 211 -2.81 18.96 -2.81
CA PHE A 211 -1.95 19.49 -1.75
C PHE A 211 -1.14 20.71 -2.21
N LYS A 212 -0.53 20.66 -3.40
CA LYS A 212 0.17 21.81 -4.00
C LYS A 212 -0.76 23.02 -4.17
N ASN A 213 -2.01 22.81 -4.57
CA ASN A 213 -2.99 23.89 -4.69
C ASN A 213 -3.45 24.42 -3.33
N TRP A 214 -3.55 23.58 -2.30
CA TRP A 214 -3.87 24.04 -0.94
C TRP A 214 -2.76 24.92 -0.37
N GLU A 215 -1.51 24.55 -0.55
CA GLU A 215 -0.35 25.36 -0.14
C GLU A 215 -0.34 26.73 -0.84
N LYS A 216 -0.66 26.78 -2.12
CA LYS A 216 -0.83 28.05 -2.88
C LYS A 216 -1.96 28.92 -2.30
N ASN A 217 -2.95 28.33 -1.65
CA ASN A 217 -4.06 29.01 -0.96
C ASN A 217 -3.80 29.21 0.55
N GLY A 218 -2.55 29.07 0.99
CA GLY A 218 -2.12 29.39 2.36
C GLY A 218 -2.36 28.28 3.40
N VAL A 219 -2.67 27.05 2.98
CA VAL A 219 -2.71 25.89 3.87
C VAL A 219 -1.28 25.38 4.08
N GLN A 220 -0.86 25.26 5.34
CA GLN A 220 0.43 24.66 5.67
C GLN A 220 0.23 23.19 6.03
N LEU A 221 0.73 22.29 5.21
CA LEU A 221 0.65 20.85 5.45
C LEU A 221 1.84 20.37 6.29
N GLY A 222 1.55 19.52 7.27
CA GLY A 222 2.55 18.83 8.08
C GLY A 222 3.00 17.51 7.45
N GLY A 223 3.67 16.66 8.24
CA GLY A 223 3.95 15.30 7.85
C GLY A 223 2.66 14.50 7.63
N LEU A 224 2.61 13.69 6.59
CA LEU A 224 1.42 12.94 6.21
C LEU A 224 1.24 11.75 7.16
N TYR A 225 0.16 11.78 7.96
CA TYR A 225 -0.16 10.70 8.88
C TYR A 225 -0.91 9.57 8.17
N ASP A 226 -1.92 9.92 7.38
CA ASP A 226 -2.61 8.98 6.49
C ASP A 226 -3.21 9.70 5.28
N CYS A 227 -3.50 8.91 4.24
CA CYS A 227 -4.16 9.33 3.01
C CYS A 227 -4.92 8.11 2.47
N LYS A 228 -6.25 8.13 2.53
CA LYS A 228 -7.07 6.94 2.30
C LYS A 228 -8.27 7.25 1.42
N ILE A 229 -8.66 6.30 0.58
CA ILE A 229 -9.99 6.30 -0.05
C ILE A 229 -11.01 6.10 1.06
N VAL A 230 -12.05 6.93 1.09
CA VAL A 230 -13.02 7.00 2.20
C VAL A 230 -14.46 6.95 1.71
N CYS A 231 -15.29 6.33 2.53
CA CYS A 231 -16.72 6.56 2.61
C CYS A 231 -17.08 6.97 4.05
N GLU A 232 -17.60 8.18 4.20
CA GLU A 232 -18.09 8.71 5.46
C GLU A 232 -19.58 9.07 5.35
N ALA A 233 -20.32 8.77 6.42
CA ALA A 233 -21.76 9.04 6.53
C ALA A 233 -22.14 9.47 7.96
N GLY A 234 -22.73 10.64 8.09
CA GLY A 234 -23.22 11.20 9.37
C GLY A 234 -24.65 10.81 9.63
N GLY A 235 -24.94 9.52 9.77
CA GLY A 235 -26.24 8.95 10.00
C GLY A 235 -26.88 8.26 8.80
N GLY A 236 -28.19 8.08 8.83
CA GLY A 236 -28.92 7.43 7.75
C GLY A 236 -28.68 5.93 7.65
N GLN A 237 -28.96 5.39 6.46
CA GLN A 237 -28.74 3.98 6.14
C GLN A 237 -28.37 3.84 4.68
N GLY A 238 -27.25 3.16 4.41
CA GLY A 238 -26.78 3.02 3.03
C GLY A 238 -25.65 2.03 2.88
N SER A 239 -25.17 1.94 1.64
CA SER A 239 -24.01 1.14 1.29
C SER A 239 -23.28 1.73 0.09
N ILE A 240 -21.97 1.50 0.06
CA ILE A 240 -21.10 1.73 -1.08
C ILE A 240 -20.27 0.46 -1.32
N GLU A 241 -20.07 0.11 -2.57
CA GLU A 241 -19.27 -1.04 -2.97
C GLU A 241 -18.33 -0.65 -4.09
N TYR A 242 -17.03 -0.63 -3.78
CA TYR A 242 -15.99 -0.33 -4.75
C TYR A 242 -15.75 -1.54 -5.65
N THR A 243 -15.91 -1.36 -6.94
CA THR A 243 -15.55 -2.33 -7.99
C THR A 243 -14.12 -2.12 -8.49
N TYR A 244 -13.51 -1.02 -8.12
CA TYR A 244 -12.12 -0.69 -8.32
C TYR A 244 -11.71 0.38 -7.33
N ALA A 245 -10.58 0.21 -6.67
CA ALA A 245 -9.97 1.25 -5.85
C ALA A 245 -8.47 0.96 -5.69
N THR A 246 -7.64 1.91 -6.07
CA THR A 246 -6.19 1.86 -5.90
C THR A 246 -5.68 3.17 -5.33
N MET A 247 -4.59 3.10 -4.61
CA MET A 247 -3.84 4.28 -4.17
C MET A 247 -2.36 4.04 -4.39
N SER A 248 -1.66 5.01 -4.94
CA SER A 248 -0.22 4.89 -5.23
C SER A 248 0.56 6.09 -4.74
N TRP A 249 1.83 5.86 -4.39
CA TRP A 249 2.82 6.86 -4.05
C TRP A 249 4.23 6.29 -4.28
N LYS A 250 5.20 7.15 -4.65
CA LYS A 250 6.65 6.83 -4.78
C LYS A 250 6.94 5.44 -5.38
N GLY A 251 6.29 5.13 -6.52
CA GLY A 251 6.46 3.82 -7.17
C GLY A 251 5.71 2.64 -6.51
N GLN A 252 5.02 2.88 -5.41
CA GLN A 252 4.06 1.93 -4.83
C GLN A 252 2.75 2.05 -5.61
N THR A 253 2.29 0.98 -6.21
CA THR A 253 0.97 0.91 -6.84
C THR A 253 0.16 -0.17 -6.14
N GLY A 254 -0.73 0.26 -5.26
CA GLY A 254 -1.72 -0.60 -4.64
C GLY A 254 -1.20 -1.54 -3.55
N HIS A 255 -2.14 -2.05 -2.76
CA HIS A 255 -1.94 -3.07 -1.74
C HIS A 255 -2.32 -4.46 -2.27
N GLY A 256 -1.86 -4.96 -3.30
CA GLY A 256 -2.18 -6.29 -3.82
C GLY A 256 -2.88 -6.27 -5.17
N GLY A 257 -2.90 -5.12 -5.79
CA GLY A 257 -3.19 -5.10 -7.20
C GLY A 257 -2.10 -5.85 -7.94
N SER A 258 -2.47 -6.85 -8.73
CA SER A 258 -1.69 -7.23 -9.88
C SER A 258 -1.67 -6.02 -10.83
N SER A 259 -0.97 -4.93 -10.43
CA SER A 259 -0.27 -4.17 -11.45
C SER A 259 0.66 -5.18 -12.10
N THR A 260 0.73 -5.25 -13.38
CA THR A 260 1.97 -5.70 -14.01
C THR A 260 3.08 -5.11 -13.16
N PRO A 261 3.92 -5.90 -12.50
CA PRO A 261 4.92 -5.38 -11.58
C PRO A 261 5.62 -4.24 -12.31
N ALA A 262 5.89 -3.11 -11.65
CA ALA A 262 6.90 -2.20 -12.16
C ALA A 262 8.03 -3.12 -12.61
N GLU A 263 8.45 -3.06 -13.88
CA GLU A 263 9.49 -3.98 -14.34
C GLU A 263 10.61 -3.91 -13.31
N PRO A 264 11.17 -5.07 -12.89
CA PRO A 264 12.27 -5.08 -11.93
C PRO A 264 13.30 -4.07 -12.40
N THR A 265 13.81 -3.25 -11.50
CA THR A 265 14.85 -2.25 -11.82
C THR A 265 16.09 -2.89 -12.42
N GLU A 266 16.23 -4.20 -12.19
CA GLU A 266 17.21 -5.12 -12.77
C GLU A 266 16.56 -6.50 -12.93
N PRO A 267 17.09 -7.42 -13.76
CA PRO A 267 16.54 -8.75 -13.90
C PRO A 267 16.46 -9.48 -12.56
N GLU A 268 15.29 -10.11 -12.29
CA GLU A 268 15.15 -11.02 -11.15
C GLU A 268 16.02 -12.26 -11.37
N GLU A 269 17.12 -12.34 -10.67
CA GLU A 269 18.03 -13.48 -10.73
C GLU A 269 18.74 -13.69 -9.38
N PRO A 270 19.19 -14.90 -9.06
CA PRO A 270 19.98 -15.14 -7.87
C PRO A 270 21.23 -14.28 -7.84
N TYR A 271 21.50 -13.57 -6.72
CA TYR A 271 22.63 -12.62 -6.62
C TYR A 271 23.99 -13.29 -6.87
N LYS A 272 24.23 -14.45 -6.25
CA LYS A 272 25.45 -15.26 -6.42
C LYS A 272 25.19 -16.65 -6.97
N GLY A 273 24.05 -16.84 -7.66
CA GLY A 273 23.62 -18.13 -8.17
C GLY A 273 22.67 -18.83 -7.23
N VAL A 274 22.04 -19.90 -7.74
CA VAL A 274 21.05 -20.71 -7.01
C VAL A 274 21.73 -21.38 -5.81
N ILE A 275 21.12 -21.28 -4.64
CA ILE A 275 21.66 -21.80 -3.38
C ILE A 275 21.22 -23.25 -3.18
N ASP A 276 22.17 -24.16 -3.04
CA ASP A 276 21.88 -25.57 -2.78
C ASP A 276 21.44 -25.83 -1.33
N ILE A 277 20.34 -26.58 -1.14
CA ILE A 277 19.87 -27.06 0.15
C ILE A 277 20.03 -28.59 0.20
N PRO A 278 20.66 -29.16 1.26
CA PRO A 278 21.17 -28.50 2.45
C PRO A 278 22.41 -27.65 2.18
N GLY A 279 22.48 -26.50 2.85
CA GLY A 279 23.56 -25.53 2.68
C GLY A 279 23.38 -24.31 3.56
N LYS A 280 24.31 -23.36 3.43
CA LYS A 280 24.25 -22.06 4.10
C LYS A 280 23.60 -21.02 3.17
N VAL A 281 22.64 -20.29 3.70
CA VAL A 281 22.07 -19.12 3.05
C VAL A 281 22.61 -17.89 3.78
N GLU A 282 23.40 -17.08 3.08
CA GLU A 282 23.89 -15.81 3.59
C GLU A 282 22.79 -14.75 3.39
N ALA A 283 22.41 -14.06 4.45
CA ALA A 283 21.29 -13.13 4.43
C ALA A 283 21.48 -12.00 3.40
N GLU A 284 22.70 -11.51 3.24
CA GLU A 284 23.07 -10.46 2.29
C GLU A 284 23.07 -10.90 0.83
N ASN A 285 22.95 -12.22 0.54
CA ASN A 285 22.92 -12.77 -0.82
C ASN A 285 21.51 -12.96 -1.38
N TYR A 286 20.55 -12.14 -0.95
CA TYR A 286 19.19 -12.15 -1.51
C TYR A 286 19.19 -11.84 -3.02
N ASP A 287 18.15 -12.31 -3.72
CA ASP A 287 18.02 -12.20 -5.16
C ASP A 287 18.00 -10.73 -5.62
N LYS A 288 18.39 -10.51 -6.87
CA LYS A 288 18.25 -9.23 -7.56
C LYS A 288 16.79 -8.99 -7.97
N GLY A 289 16.50 -7.81 -8.52
CA GLY A 289 15.19 -7.41 -8.98
C GLY A 289 14.74 -6.06 -8.41
N GLY A 290 15.40 -5.61 -7.33
CA GLY A 290 15.05 -4.36 -6.64
C GLY A 290 13.96 -4.52 -5.60
N ASN A 291 13.58 -3.40 -4.99
CA ASN A 291 12.56 -3.33 -3.93
C ASN A 291 11.19 -3.80 -4.46
N GLY A 292 10.54 -4.73 -3.75
CA GLY A 292 9.30 -5.39 -4.15
C GLY A 292 9.49 -6.69 -4.94
N PHE A 293 10.71 -7.03 -5.41
CA PHE A 293 11.02 -8.20 -6.26
C PHE A 293 12.04 -9.15 -5.63
N GLY A 294 13.28 -8.68 -5.44
CA GLY A 294 14.33 -9.44 -4.78
C GLY A 294 14.30 -9.28 -3.26
N TYR A 295 13.79 -8.17 -2.78
CA TYR A 295 13.63 -7.83 -1.38
C TYR A 295 12.48 -6.84 -1.20
N TYR A 296 12.11 -6.55 0.04
CA TYR A 296 11.29 -5.41 0.41
C TYR A 296 11.91 -4.75 1.65
N ASP A 297 12.24 -3.50 1.50
CA ASP A 297 12.71 -2.62 2.55
C ASP A 297 11.80 -1.41 2.66
N THR A 298 11.62 -0.90 3.86
CA THR A 298 10.71 0.22 4.13
C THR A 298 11.30 1.58 3.83
N ASP A 299 12.60 1.64 3.56
CA ASP A 299 13.28 2.82 3.03
C ASP A 299 14.20 2.47 1.84
N ASP A 300 14.83 3.47 1.25
CA ASP A 300 15.59 3.29 0.01
C ASP A 300 17.12 3.42 0.23
N GLU A 301 17.57 3.58 1.48
CA GLU A 301 18.96 3.79 1.83
C GLU A 301 19.52 2.60 2.61
N ASN A 302 20.66 2.06 2.21
CA ASN A 302 21.40 1.09 3.00
C ASN A 302 22.14 1.83 4.13
N GLU A 303 21.50 1.94 5.33
CA GLU A 303 22.09 2.63 6.50
C GLU A 303 23.38 1.98 6.99
N GLY A 304 23.57 0.68 6.78
CA GLY A 304 24.80 -0.04 7.06
C GLY A 304 25.92 0.26 6.07
N GLY A 305 25.58 0.64 4.85
CA GLY A 305 26.47 1.11 3.81
C GLY A 305 27.42 0.06 3.20
N GLU A 306 27.27 -1.22 3.55
CA GLU A 306 28.17 -2.30 3.20
C GLU A 306 27.62 -3.21 2.09
N TYR A 307 28.50 -3.93 1.41
CA TYR A 307 28.30 -5.06 0.51
C TYR A 307 27.45 -4.80 -0.75
N ARG A 308 26.20 -4.32 -0.62
CA ARG A 308 25.31 -3.97 -1.74
C ARG A 308 25.00 -2.48 -1.71
N LYS A 309 24.42 -1.98 -2.84
CA LYS A 309 24.07 -0.57 -3.01
C LYS A 309 22.58 -0.35 -3.27
N ASP A 310 21.80 -1.35 -3.03
CA ASP A 310 20.34 -1.29 -3.01
C ASP A 310 19.84 -0.98 -1.58
N GLY A 311 18.52 -0.82 -1.38
CA GLY A 311 17.98 -0.26 -0.15
C GLY A 311 18.02 -1.16 1.09
N VAL A 312 18.52 -2.41 0.99
CA VAL A 312 18.62 -3.28 2.18
C VAL A 312 19.81 -2.91 3.02
N ASP A 313 19.57 -2.74 4.32
CA ASP A 313 20.60 -2.40 5.31
C ASP A 313 21.55 -3.56 5.57
N ILE A 314 22.79 -3.40 5.18
CA ILE A 314 23.83 -4.41 5.39
C ILE A 314 24.97 -3.82 6.19
N VAL A 315 25.34 -4.48 7.27
CA VAL A 315 26.45 -4.13 8.15
C VAL A 315 27.56 -5.14 8.08
N ALA A 316 28.82 -4.70 8.25
CA ALA A 316 29.95 -5.59 8.40
C ALA A 316 29.94 -6.21 9.80
N VAL A 317 30.19 -7.52 9.89
CA VAL A 317 30.36 -8.28 11.14
C VAL A 317 31.72 -9.01 11.11
N THR A 318 32.11 -9.64 12.20
CA THR A 318 33.46 -10.24 12.34
C THR A 318 33.83 -11.21 11.21
N ASP A 319 32.89 -12.02 10.74
CA ASP A 319 33.13 -13.06 9.73
C ASP A 319 32.23 -12.88 8.46
N GLY A 320 31.95 -11.64 8.05
CA GLY A 320 31.17 -11.36 6.86
C GLY A 320 30.21 -10.18 7.01
N TYR A 321 28.96 -10.41 6.68
CA TYR A 321 27.94 -9.37 6.69
C TYR A 321 26.67 -9.85 7.40
N ALA A 322 25.85 -8.92 7.85
CA ALA A 322 24.52 -9.18 8.37
C ALA A 322 23.53 -8.14 7.81
N VAL A 323 22.29 -8.54 7.64
CA VAL A 323 21.19 -7.61 7.39
C VAL A 323 20.78 -7.02 8.72
N GLY A 324 20.81 -5.71 8.84
CA GLY A 324 20.57 -4.93 10.05
C GLY A 324 19.44 -3.91 9.87
N TYR A 325 19.23 -3.06 10.87
CA TYR A 325 18.23 -1.97 10.90
C TYR A 325 16.82 -2.37 10.46
N THR A 326 16.52 -3.67 10.48
CA THR A 326 15.29 -4.25 9.93
C THR A 326 14.04 -3.82 10.66
N SER A 327 12.97 -3.62 9.90
CA SER A 327 11.62 -3.31 10.38
C SER A 327 10.65 -4.46 10.12
N SER A 328 9.59 -4.54 10.95
CA SER A 328 8.53 -5.54 10.75
C SER A 328 7.91 -5.41 9.37
N SER A 329 7.64 -6.53 8.72
CA SER A 329 7.12 -6.71 7.36
C SER A 329 8.14 -6.65 6.22
N GLU A 330 9.36 -6.28 6.45
CA GLU A 330 10.43 -6.42 5.47
C GLU A 330 10.74 -7.87 5.14
N TRP A 331 11.27 -8.11 3.93
CA TRP A 331 11.57 -9.47 3.51
C TRP A 331 12.69 -9.52 2.46
N LEU A 332 13.35 -10.67 2.45
CA LEU A 332 14.41 -11.02 1.52
C LEU A 332 14.04 -12.29 0.75
N LYS A 333 14.28 -12.32 -0.55
CA LYS A 333 13.99 -13.46 -1.41
C LYS A 333 15.27 -14.16 -1.86
N TYR A 334 15.20 -15.48 -1.98
CA TYR A 334 16.31 -16.32 -2.43
C TYR A 334 15.78 -17.40 -3.36
N THR A 335 16.53 -17.70 -4.42
CA THR A 335 16.31 -18.88 -5.25
C THR A 335 17.17 -20.01 -4.70
N VAL A 336 16.51 -21.09 -4.26
CA VAL A 336 17.16 -22.26 -3.65
C VAL A 336 16.88 -23.53 -4.46
N ASN A 337 17.82 -24.47 -4.45
CA ASN A 337 17.66 -25.78 -5.07
C ASN A 337 17.79 -26.89 -4.02
N VAL A 338 16.68 -27.53 -3.68
CA VAL A 338 16.62 -28.63 -2.71
C VAL A 338 17.03 -29.93 -3.40
N LYS A 339 18.16 -30.52 -2.99
CA LYS A 339 18.75 -31.69 -3.63
C LYS A 339 17.88 -32.92 -3.45
N GLU A 340 17.27 -33.12 -2.30
CA GLU A 340 16.44 -34.29 -1.97
C GLU A 340 15.21 -33.86 -1.18
N ALA A 341 14.06 -34.44 -1.47
CA ALA A 341 12.85 -34.19 -0.67
C ALA A 341 12.99 -34.75 0.75
N GLY A 342 12.57 -33.98 1.77
CA GLY A 342 12.67 -34.50 3.13
C GLY A 342 12.42 -33.40 4.19
N GLU A 343 12.58 -33.80 5.47
CA GLU A 343 12.58 -32.88 6.61
C GLU A 343 14.00 -32.36 6.86
N TYR A 344 14.13 -31.05 6.96
CA TYR A 344 15.38 -30.35 7.23
C TYR A 344 15.33 -29.63 8.57
N ASN A 345 16.44 -29.63 9.30
CA ASN A 345 16.65 -28.71 10.40
C ASN A 345 17.09 -27.38 9.81
N VAL A 346 16.44 -26.31 10.20
CA VAL A 346 16.79 -24.95 9.81
C VAL A 346 17.22 -24.16 11.02
N GLY A 347 18.25 -23.33 10.85
CA GLY A 347 18.75 -22.43 11.88
C GLY A 347 19.03 -21.04 11.31
N ALA A 348 18.76 -20.00 12.08
CA ALA A 348 19.10 -18.62 11.75
C ALA A 348 19.82 -17.97 12.91
N PHE A 349 20.96 -17.31 12.66
CA PHE A 349 21.59 -16.42 13.62
C PHE A 349 20.89 -15.07 13.57
N MET A 350 20.37 -14.65 14.72
CA MET A 350 19.66 -13.39 14.87
C MET A 350 20.10 -12.66 16.13
N SER A 351 20.11 -11.33 16.10
CA SER A 351 20.33 -10.46 17.25
C SER A 351 19.20 -9.44 17.36
N ASN A 352 18.97 -8.95 18.58
CA ASN A 352 18.06 -7.83 18.84
C ASN A 352 18.41 -7.18 20.18
N GLY A 353 18.46 -5.86 20.19
CA GLY A 353 18.85 -5.08 21.38
C GLY A 353 17.76 -5.00 22.47
N SER A 354 16.53 -5.46 22.22
CA SER A 354 15.42 -5.23 23.16
C SER A 354 14.40 -6.34 23.30
N THR A 355 14.20 -7.15 22.27
CA THR A 355 13.13 -8.19 22.23
C THR A 355 13.67 -9.47 21.58
N ASP A 356 12.93 -10.56 21.71
CA ASP A 356 13.23 -11.79 20.99
C ASP A 356 12.97 -11.59 19.48
N PRO A 357 14.00 -11.75 18.62
CA PRO A 357 13.83 -11.60 17.19
C PRO A 357 13.04 -12.78 16.61
N GLU A 358 12.14 -12.49 15.67
CA GLU A 358 11.31 -13.50 15.02
C GLU A 358 11.30 -13.30 13.51
N ILE A 359 11.42 -14.41 12.76
CA ILE A 359 11.28 -14.43 11.30
C ILE A 359 10.34 -15.53 10.85
N ASP A 360 9.61 -15.30 9.76
CA ASP A 360 8.90 -16.34 9.02
C ASP A 360 9.72 -16.75 7.79
N ILE A 361 9.87 -18.06 7.57
CA ILE A 361 10.40 -18.60 6.31
C ILE A 361 9.21 -19.10 5.48
N GLU A 362 9.07 -18.56 4.28
CA GLU A 362 8.10 -19.00 3.27
C GLU A 362 8.82 -19.75 2.15
N ILE A 363 8.19 -20.79 1.63
CA ILE A 363 8.61 -21.55 0.44
C ILE A 363 7.47 -21.48 -0.57
N ASP A 364 7.76 -20.99 -1.78
CA ASP A 364 6.78 -20.82 -2.86
C ASP A 364 5.52 -20.08 -2.42
N GLY A 365 5.74 -18.99 -1.67
CA GLY A 365 4.67 -18.13 -1.14
C GLY A 365 3.85 -18.70 0.01
N LYS A 366 4.25 -19.86 0.56
CA LYS A 366 3.58 -20.48 1.71
C LYS A 366 4.49 -20.48 2.92
N LYS A 367 3.99 -20.05 4.05
CA LYS A 367 4.70 -20.11 5.32
C LYS A 367 5.05 -21.54 5.66
N ALA A 368 6.35 -21.81 5.79
CA ALA A 368 6.91 -23.14 6.08
C ALA A 368 7.26 -23.27 7.58
N VAL A 369 7.84 -22.24 8.21
CA VAL A 369 8.23 -22.25 9.62
C VAL A 369 8.39 -20.83 10.14
N THR A 370 8.17 -20.63 11.43
CA THR A 370 8.58 -19.43 12.18
C THR A 370 9.79 -19.80 13.03
N LEU A 371 10.83 -18.97 12.98
CA LEU A 371 12.01 -19.10 13.84
C LEU A 371 12.02 -17.93 14.81
N GLN A 372 12.17 -18.24 16.11
CA GLN A 372 12.30 -17.27 17.17
C GLN A 372 13.66 -17.43 17.83
N GLY A 373 14.43 -16.34 17.86
CA GLY A 373 15.69 -16.24 18.56
C GLY A 373 15.49 -15.78 20.00
N GLU A 374 16.58 -15.70 20.74
CA GLU A 374 16.63 -15.12 22.08
C GLU A 374 17.20 -13.70 21.97
N GLY A 375 16.47 -12.71 22.49
CA GLY A 375 16.94 -11.33 22.57
C GLY A 375 17.95 -11.19 23.72
N LEU A 376 19.21 -10.99 23.36
CA LEU A 376 20.31 -10.93 24.32
C LEU A 376 20.61 -9.51 24.80
N GLY A 377 19.78 -8.53 24.41
CA GLY A 377 19.91 -7.13 24.82
C GLY A 377 21.07 -6.40 24.15
N ASP A 378 21.61 -6.94 23.10
CA ASP A 378 22.79 -6.44 22.37
C ASP A 378 22.63 -6.72 20.88
N TRP A 379 22.92 -5.74 20.05
CA TRP A 379 22.83 -5.84 18.60
C TRP A 379 23.95 -6.68 17.95
N ASP A 380 25.09 -6.82 18.63
CA ASP A 380 26.26 -7.53 18.12
C ASP A 380 26.36 -8.96 18.64
N THR A 381 25.45 -9.37 19.54
CA THR A 381 25.42 -10.72 20.10
C THR A 381 24.27 -11.53 19.48
N TYR A 382 24.65 -12.61 18.78
CA TYR A 382 23.70 -13.42 18.01
C TYR A 382 23.29 -14.67 18.77
N SER A 383 21.98 -14.95 18.79
CA SER A 383 21.40 -16.24 19.20
C SER A 383 21.06 -17.08 17.98
N MET A 384 21.05 -18.42 18.11
CA MET A 384 20.63 -19.31 17.05
C MET A 384 19.20 -19.79 17.27
N ALA A 385 18.26 -19.25 16.47
CA ALA A 385 16.91 -19.80 16.35
C ALA A 385 16.95 -21.10 15.56
N LYS A 386 16.10 -22.08 15.92
CA LYS A 386 16.06 -23.39 15.31
C LYS A 386 14.63 -23.83 15.01
N GLY A 387 14.44 -24.54 13.92
CA GLY A 387 13.15 -25.10 13.50
C GLY A 387 13.31 -26.29 12.57
N LYS A 388 12.18 -26.77 12.06
CA LYS A 388 12.13 -27.84 11.08
C LYS A 388 11.22 -27.44 9.93
N VAL A 389 11.59 -27.85 8.72
CA VAL A 389 10.83 -27.57 7.51
C VAL A 389 10.84 -28.82 6.61
N THR A 390 9.70 -29.13 6.01
CA THR A 390 9.62 -30.20 4.99
C THR A 390 9.66 -29.55 3.62
N LEU A 391 10.62 -29.98 2.80
CA LEU A 391 10.85 -29.43 1.46
C LEU A 391 10.69 -30.53 0.41
N ALA A 392 10.14 -30.18 -0.74
CA ALA A 392 10.20 -31.00 -1.94
C ALA A 392 11.59 -30.86 -2.61
N ALA A 393 12.00 -31.80 -3.44
CA ALA A 393 13.20 -31.66 -4.25
C ALA A 393 12.94 -30.74 -5.44
N GLY A 394 13.96 -29.96 -5.84
CA GLY A 394 13.93 -29.05 -6.97
C GLY A 394 14.20 -27.61 -6.59
N GLU A 395 14.01 -26.72 -7.56
CA GLU A 395 14.17 -25.28 -7.37
C GLU A 395 12.92 -24.68 -6.73
N HIS A 396 13.12 -23.81 -5.75
CA HIS A 396 12.08 -23.14 -4.98
C HIS A 396 12.43 -21.67 -4.74
N THR A 397 11.43 -20.85 -4.57
CA THR A 397 11.56 -19.51 -4.02
C THR A 397 11.46 -19.57 -2.49
N MET A 398 12.52 -19.19 -1.79
CA MET A 398 12.51 -19.00 -0.34
C MET A 398 12.41 -17.51 -0.01
N LYS A 399 11.54 -17.15 0.91
CA LYS A 399 11.42 -15.77 1.41
C LYS A 399 11.57 -15.76 2.93
N ILE A 400 12.42 -14.89 3.44
CA ILE A 400 12.58 -14.61 4.87
C ILE A 400 11.85 -13.30 5.17
N LYS A 401 10.89 -13.31 6.07
CA LYS A 401 10.11 -12.14 6.50
C LYS A 401 10.42 -11.78 7.94
N ILE A 402 10.68 -10.52 8.18
CA ILE A 402 10.92 -9.95 9.51
C ILE A 402 9.57 -9.72 10.22
N LYS A 403 9.49 -9.99 11.52
CA LYS A 403 8.27 -9.92 12.33
C LYS A 403 8.26 -8.76 13.31
#